data_0ee69b638a057c4c6a9ef41f69a02c54
#
_entry.id   0ee69b638a057c4c6a9ef41f69a02c54
#
_cell.length_a   1.000
_cell.length_b   1.000
_cell.length_c   1.000
_cell.angle_alpha   90.00
_cell.angle_beta   90.00
_cell.angle_gamma   90.00
#
_symmetry.space_group_name_H-M   'P 1'
#
loop_
_entity.id
_entity.type
_entity.pdbx_description
1 polymer ?
#
loop_
_entity_poly.entity_id
_entity_poly.type
_entity_poly.pdbx_seq_one_letter_code
_entity_poly.pdbx_strand_id
1 'polypeptide(L)'
;DLIGSSLAELVSVIFFVVYTRVRVDVKKYGLNRFGLRNGEPLGNILNISVWTMVQNFISMSTWFLFFIAVEHLGERSLAITNIIRNVSALPFMIVITFSSTCSTLISNLIGAGNTRYVRGTLNQCIRMAYLFVLPIILFFILCPNWILRIYTDMPDLISASLPSLFVLCSAYIFIVPGNVYFQSVSGTGNTRAAFILELMALVLYVVYVAIMIFYLRVDVAICWTTEHIYAIGILLFSAAYMKWGKWENKKI
;
A
#
# COMPACT_ATOMS: atom_id res chain seq x y z
N ASP A 1 4.11 16.03 18.91
CA ASP A 1 3.55 15.11 17.88
C ASP A 1 2.74 13.95 18.46
N LEU A 2 3.15 13.32 19.59
CA LEU A 2 2.42 12.21 20.22
C LEU A 2 0.98 12.57 20.62
N ILE A 3 0.76 13.77 21.14
CA ILE A 3 -0.57 14.25 21.56
C ILE A 3 -1.49 14.43 20.35
N GLY A 4 -0.96 14.97 19.25
CA GLY A 4 -1.72 15.17 18.02
C GLY A 4 -2.19 13.84 17.39
N SER A 5 -1.31 12.84 17.33
CA SER A 5 -1.65 11.51 16.83
C SER A 5 -2.68 10.81 17.70
N SER A 6 -2.51 10.88 19.04
CA SER A 6 -3.46 10.27 19.98
C SER A 6 -4.83 10.93 19.90
N LEU A 7 -4.90 12.25 19.76
CA LEU A 7 -6.15 12.99 19.57
C LEU A 7 -6.84 12.61 18.24
N ALA A 8 -6.10 12.48 17.15
CA ALA A 8 -6.63 12.09 15.85
C ALA A 8 -7.25 10.68 15.89
N GLU A 9 -6.58 9.73 16.54
CA GLU A 9 -7.11 8.38 16.71
C GLU A 9 -8.37 8.37 17.60
N LEU A 10 -8.38 9.14 18.69
CA LEU A 10 -9.53 9.25 19.58
C LEU A 10 -10.75 9.84 18.85
N VAL A 11 -10.55 10.88 18.04
CA VAL A 11 -11.61 11.46 17.19
C VAL A 11 -12.13 10.43 16.19
N SER A 12 -11.25 9.65 15.57
CA SER A 12 -11.64 8.58 14.65
C SER A 12 -12.49 7.52 15.34
N VAL A 13 -12.09 7.07 16.52
CA VAL A 13 -12.86 6.08 17.30
C VAL A 13 -14.23 6.63 17.66
N ILE A 14 -14.30 7.86 18.16
CA ILE A 14 -15.59 8.52 18.50
C ILE A 14 -16.48 8.60 17.26
N PHE A 15 -15.92 9.03 16.12
CA PHE A 15 -16.68 9.12 14.87
C PHE A 15 -17.24 7.76 14.44
N PHE A 16 -16.44 6.70 14.47
CA PHE A 16 -16.91 5.36 14.12
C PHE A 16 -17.97 4.84 15.08
N VAL A 17 -17.83 5.06 16.37
CA VAL A 17 -18.83 4.66 17.37
C VAL A 17 -20.16 5.39 17.15
N VAL A 18 -20.11 6.70 16.93
CA VAL A 18 -21.30 7.51 16.66
C VAL A 18 -21.95 7.10 15.35
N TYR A 19 -21.17 6.97 14.27
CA TYR A 19 -21.67 6.53 12.97
C TYR A 19 -22.34 5.16 13.03
N THR A 20 -21.70 4.20 13.70
CA THR A 20 -22.24 2.84 13.89
C THR A 20 -23.56 2.87 14.63
N ARG A 21 -23.68 3.66 15.69
CA ARG A 21 -24.93 3.78 16.47
C ARG A 21 -26.05 4.47 15.72
N VAL A 22 -25.73 5.42 14.83
CA VAL A 22 -26.72 6.23 14.11
C VAL A 22 -27.16 5.58 12.81
N ARG A 23 -26.24 4.95 12.08
CA ARG A 23 -26.46 4.46 10.69
C ARG A 23 -26.54 2.96 10.57
N VAL A 24 -26.01 2.20 11.52
CA VAL A 24 -25.98 0.74 11.45
C VAL A 24 -27.04 0.16 12.39
N ASP A 25 -27.84 -0.79 11.92
CA ASP A 25 -28.77 -1.54 12.76
C ASP A 25 -27.99 -2.50 13.67
N VAL A 26 -27.63 -2.00 14.83
CA VAL A 26 -26.84 -2.69 15.85
C VAL A 26 -27.51 -4.00 16.31
N LYS A 27 -28.86 -4.06 16.28
CA LYS A 27 -29.63 -5.27 16.63
C LYS A 27 -29.55 -6.33 15.54
N LYS A 28 -29.64 -5.92 14.28
CA LYS A 28 -29.57 -6.83 13.12
C LYS A 28 -28.21 -7.53 13.03
N TYR A 29 -27.14 -6.83 13.32
CA TYR A 29 -25.76 -7.38 13.29
C TYR A 29 -25.28 -7.94 14.63
N GLY A 30 -26.12 -7.90 15.68
CA GLY A 30 -25.79 -8.47 16.98
C GLY A 30 -24.63 -7.78 17.72
N LEU A 31 -24.30 -6.54 17.37
CA LEU A 31 -23.18 -5.79 17.94
C LEU A 31 -23.35 -5.47 19.44
N ASN A 32 -24.55 -5.64 20.00
CA ASN A 32 -24.83 -5.49 21.43
C ASN A 32 -24.64 -6.79 22.21
N ARG A 33 -24.34 -7.91 21.56
CA ARG A 33 -24.20 -9.21 22.22
C ARG A 33 -22.74 -9.58 22.33
N PHE A 34 -22.11 -9.24 23.43
CA PHE A 34 -20.82 -9.78 23.82
C PHE A 34 -21.02 -11.25 24.25
N GLY A 35 -20.98 -12.17 23.31
CA GLY A 35 -21.04 -13.61 23.56
C GLY A 35 -19.90 -14.28 22.82
N LEU A 36 -18.93 -14.82 23.55
CA LEU A 36 -17.98 -15.81 23.04
C LEU A 36 -18.75 -17.08 22.69
N ARG A 37 -19.33 -17.12 21.51
CA ARG A 37 -20.07 -18.28 21.03
C ARG A 37 -19.12 -19.09 20.16
N ASN A 38 -18.63 -20.21 20.71
CA ASN A 38 -17.78 -21.25 20.10
C ASN A 38 -16.46 -20.78 19.44
N GLY A 39 -15.33 -21.32 19.89
CA GLY A 39 -13.96 -20.94 19.49
C GLY A 39 -13.57 -21.20 18.03
N GLU A 40 -14.40 -21.85 17.21
CA GLU A 40 -14.13 -22.12 15.79
C GLU A 40 -13.96 -20.87 14.92
N PRO A 41 -14.80 -19.78 15.04
CA PRO A 41 -14.59 -18.57 14.25
C PRO A 41 -13.30 -17.85 14.60
N LEU A 42 -12.87 -17.90 15.87
CA LEU A 42 -11.65 -17.23 16.32
C LEU A 42 -10.40 -17.87 15.74
N GLY A 43 -10.35 -19.20 15.66
CA GLY A 43 -9.24 -19.94 15.06
C GLY A 43 -9.06 -19.61 13.57
N ASN A 44 -10.15 -19.52 12.83
CA ASN A 44 -10.12 -19.15 11.42
C ASN A 44 -9.66 -17.70 11.21
N ILE A 45 -10.17 -16.76 12.02
CA ILE A 45 -9.74 -15.36 11.98
C ILE A 45 -8.25 -15.24 12.30
N LEU A 46 -7.77 -15.90 13.34
CA LEU A 46 -6.36 -15.90 13.71
C LEU A 46 -5.47 -16.49 12.61
N ASN A 47 -5.86 -17.59 11.99
CA ASN A 47 -5.11 -18.20 10.89
C ASN A 47 -4.96 -17.26 9.67
N ILE A 48 -6.01 -16.52 9.34
CA ILE A 48 -5.97 -15.51 8.26
C ILE A 48 -5.10 -14.31 8.69
N SER A 49 -5.27 -13.84 9.92
CA SER A 49 -4.60 -12.65 10.43
C SER A 49 -3.09 -12.83 10.61
N VAL A 50 -2.63 -14.02 11.02
CA VAL A 50 -1.20 -14.30 11.21
C VAL A 50 -0.41 -14.07 9.91
N TRP A 51 -0.91 -14.56 8.77
CA TRP A 51 -0.23 -14.35 7.48
C TRP A 51 -0.15 -12.87 7.11
N THR A 52 -1.21 -12.11 7.33
CA THR A 52 -1.24 -10.65 7.09
C THR A 52 -0.30 -9.90 8.04
N MET A 53 -0.23 -10.31 9.31
CA MET A 53 0.68 -9.70 10.29
C MET A 53 2.15 -9.94 9.91
N VAL A 54 2.52 -11.18 9.58
CA VAL A 54 3.89 -11.53 9.15
C VAL A 54 4.25 -10.79 7.87
N GLN A 55 3.32 -10.73 6.92
CA GLN A 55 3.46 -9.98 5.69
C GLN A 55 3.78 -8.50 5.95
N ASN A 56 2.96 -7.81 6.74
CA ASN A 56 3.17 -6.39 7.06
C ASN A 56 4.49 -6.16 7.79
N PHE A 57 4.86 -7.06 8.69
CA PHE A 57 6.13 -6.98 9.41
C PHE A 57 7.33 -7.07 8.45
N ILE A 58 7.32 -8.03 7.52
CA ILE A 58 8.40 -8.21 6.54
C ILE A 58 8.46 -7.02 5.58
N SER A 59 7.31 -6.53 5.09
CA SER A 59 7.26 -5.37 4.20
C SER A 59 7.82 -4.13 4.86
N MET A 60 7.42 -3.86 6.10
CA MET A 60 7.90 -2.72 6.86
C MET A 60 9.39 -2.83 7.16
N SER A 61 9.87 -4.02 7.54
CA SER A 61 11.31 -4.28 7.76
C SER A 61 12.12 -4.09 6.49
N THR A 62 11.63 -4.56 5.34
CA THR A 62 12.30 -4.39 4.05
C THR A 62 12.41 -2.91 3.66
N TRP A 63 11.38 -2.15 3.97
CA TRP A 63 11.39 -0.71 3.72
C TRP A 63 12.39 0.01 4.61
N PHE A 64 12.54 -0.37 5.88
CA PHE A 64 13.62 0.12 6.74
C PHE A 64 15.00 -0.23 6.20
N LEU A 65 15.20 -1.42 5.64
CA LEU A 65 16.46 -1.80 5.01
C LEU A 65 16.84 -0.86 3.85
N PHE A 66 15.88 -0.35 3.09
CA PHE A 66 16.15 0.66 2.06
C PHE A 66 16.76 1.94 2.66
N PHE A 67 16.21 2.44 3.78
CA PHE A 67 16.75 3.63 4.45
C PHE A 67 18.17 3.40 4.96
N ILE A 68 18.42 2.25 5.60
CA ILE A 68 19.75 1.86 6.06
C ILE A 68 20.72 1.75 4.87
N ALA A 69 20.28 1.21 3.76
CA ALA A 69 21.10 1.12 2.55
C ALA A 69 21.42 2.51 1.98
N VAL A 70 20.44 3.41 1.89
CA VAL A 70 20.66 4.78 1.39
C VAL A 70 21.56 5.59 2.33
N GLU A 71 21.55 5.34 3.63
CA GLU A 71 22.45 5.97 4.60
C GLU A 71 23.93 5.74 4.24
N HIS A 72 24.27 4.58 3.65
CA HIS A 72 25.62 4.30 3.15
C HIS A 72 26.05 5.20 1.98
N LEU A 73 25.12 5.86 1.30
CA LEU A 73 25.41 6.86 0.26
C LEU A 73 25.66 8.26 0.83
N GLY A 74 25.51 8.44 2.15
CA GLY A 74 25.76 9.67 2.89
C GLY A 74 24.50 10.40 3.34
N GLU A 75 24.67 11.33 4.27
CA GLU A 75 23.60 12.08 4.94
C GLU A 75 22.72 12.87 3.96
N ARG A 76 23.30 13.42 2.90
CA ARG A 76 22.57 14.15 1.87
C ARG A 76 21.57 13.25 1.15
N SER A 77 21.96 12.04 0.79
CA SER A 77 21.09 11.04 0.15
C SER A 77 19.95 10.61 1.05
N LEU A 78 20.23 10.46 2.34
CA LEU A 78 19.22 10.15 3.35
C LEU A 78 18.23 11.31 3.53
N ALA A 79 18.70 12.56 3.56
CA ALA A 79 17.84 13.74 3.65
C ALA A 79 16.89 13.84 2.43
N ILE A 80 17.40 13.67 1.20
CA ILE A 80 16.59 13.61 -0.02
C ILE A 80 15.54 12.52 0.09
N THR A 81 15.93 11.31 0.51
CA THR A 81 15.03 10.17 0.64
C THR A 81 13.92 10.44 1.64
N ASN A 82 14.20 11.09 2.76
CA ASN A 82 13.18 11.48 3.73
C ASN A 82 12.19 12.50 3.18
N ILE A 83 12.64 13.48 2.40
CA ILE A 83 11.77 14.46 1.74
C ILE A 83 10.84 13.75 0.75
N ILE A 84 11.40 12.94 -0.15
CA ILE A 84 10.64 12.23 -1.18
C ILE A 84 9.62 11.27 -0.56
N ARG A 85 9.99 10.56 0.51
CA ARG A 85 9.08 9.72 1.29
C ARG A 85 7.87 10.51 1.82
N ASN A 86 8.11 11.65 2.43
CA ASN A 86 7.04 12.47 2.99
C ASN A 86 6.12 13.02 1.90
N VAL A 87 6.69 13.45 0.77
CA VAL A 87 5.91 13.87 -0.41
C VAL A 87 5.06 12.71 -0.95
N SER A 88 5.61 11.49 -1.00
CA SER A 88 4.90 10.33 -1.51
C SER A 88 3.74 9.87 -0.62
N ALA A 89 3.73 10.22 0.65
CA ALA A 89 2.71 9.79 1.60
C ALA A 89 1.28 10.17 1.17
N LEU A 90 1.10 11.36 0.61
CA LEU A 90 -0.21 11.86 0.18
C LEU A 90 -0.83 11.02 -0.95
N PRO A 91 -0.20 10.85 -2.14
CA PRO A 91 -0.76 10.03 -3.19
C PRO A 91 -0.83 8.55 -2.79
N PHE A 92 0.10 8.05 -1.99
CA PHE A 92 0.10 6.66 -1.52
C PHE A 92 -1.08 6.35 -0.60
N MET A 93 -1.50 7.29 0.25
CA MET A 93 -2.69 7.17 1.09
C MET A 93 -3.96 6.94 0.26
N ILE A 94 -4.08 7.63 -0.88
CA ILE A 94 -5.18 7.43 -1.82
C ILE A 94 -5.12 6.02 -2.43
N VAL A 95 -3.93 5.59 -2.86
CA VAL A 95 -3.75 4.23 -3.42
C VAL A 95 -4.18 3.16 -2.42
N ILE A 96 -3.73 3.24 -1.17
CA ILE A 96 -4.10 2.28 -0.11
C ILE A 96 -5.61 2.27 0.11
N THR A 97 -6.25 3.44 0.16
CA THR A 97 -7.70 3.56 0.39
C THR A 97 -8.50 2.83 -0.70
N PHE A 98 -8.19 3.09 -1.98
CA PHE A 98 -8.88 2.42 -3.08
C PHE A 98 -8.55 0.93 -3.16
N SER A 99 -7.33 0.53 -2.84
CA SER A 99 -6.90 -0.87 -2.83
C SER A 99 -7.60 -1.66 -1.72
N SER A 100 -7.69 -1.12 -0.53
CA SER A 100 -8.40 -1.72 0.61
C SER A 100 -9.90 -1.81 0.35
N THR A 101 -10.50 -0.77 -0.23
CA THR A 101 -11.91 -0.78 -0.66
C THR A 101 -12.15 -1.87 -1.71
N CYS A 102 -11.24 -2.00 -2.69
CA CYS A 102 -11.34 -3.05 -3.71
C CYS A 102 -11.30 -4.46 -3.09
N SER A 103 -10.40 -4.68 -2.13
CA SER A 103 -10.31 -5.93 -1.37
C SER A 103 -11.65 -6.29 -0.71
N THR A 104 -12.28 -5.34 -0.03
CA THR A 104 -13.57 -5.51 0.63
C THR A 104 -14.69 -5.81 -0.36
N LEU A 105 -14.74 -5.08 -1.49
CA LEU A 105 -15.75 -5.30 -2.53
C LEU A 105 -15.62 -6.68 -3.16
N ILE A 106 -14.38 -7.13 -3.44
CA ILE A 106 -14.11 -8.46 -3.99
C ILE A 106 -14.52 -9.55 -3.02
N SER A 107 -14.18 -9.41 -1.75
CA SER A 107 -14.59 -10.35 -0.70
C SER A 107 -16.12 -10.50 -0.63
N ASN A 108 -16.84 -9.38 -0.68
CA ASN A 108 -18.31 -9.37 -0.71
C ASN A 108 -18.88 -10.04 -1.98
N LEU A 109 -18.29 -9.78 -3.14
CA LEU A 109 -18.72 -10.38 -4.42
C LEU A 109 -18.54 -11.90 -4.41
N ILE A 110 -17.41 -12.38 -3.88
CA ILE A 110 -17.12 -13.82 -3.77
C ILE A 110 -18.08 -14.46 -2.77
N GLY A 111 -18.28 -13.85 -1.60
CA GLY A 111 -19.23 -14.33 -0.60
C GLY A 111 -20.67 -14.39 -1.10
N ALA A 112 -21.06 -13.51 -2.01
CA ALA A 112 -22.37 -13.52 -2.68
C ALA A 112 -22.45 -14.45 -3.91
N GLY A 113 -21.37 -15.17 -4.27
CA GLY A 113 -21.31 -16.02 -5.45
C GLY A 113 -21.22 -15.28 -6.80
N ASN A 114 -20.98 -13.99 -6.79
CA ASN A 114 -20.97 -13.11 -7.96
C ASN A 114 -19.57 -12.90 -8.55
N THR A 115 -18.78 -13.95 -8.68
CA THR A 115 -17.36 -13.91 -9.09
C THR A 115 -17.12 -13.28 -10.46
N ARG A 116 -18.10 -13.33 -11.38
CA ARG A 116 -18.04 -12.72 -12.72
C ARG A 116 -17.79 -11.20 -12.70
N TYR A 117 -18.21 -10.52 -11.63
CA TYR A 117 -18.08 -9.06 -11.51
C TYR A 117 -16.73 -8.63 -10.93
N VAL A 118 -15.94 -9.55 -10.38
CA VAL A 118 -14.66 -9.25 -9.71
C VAL A 118 -13.71 -8.46 -10.61
N ARG A 119 -13.53 -8.88 -11.87
CA ARG A 119 -12.63 -8.17 -12.82
C ARG A 119 -13.14 -6.76 -13.16
N GLY A 120 -14.45 -6.61 -13.31
CA GLY A 120 -15.06 -5.30 -13.56
C GLY A 120 -14.83 -4.34 -12.38
N THR A 121 -15.07 -4.81 -11.17
CA THR A 121 -14.87 -4.06 -9.93
C THR A 121 -13.40 -3.66 -9.76
N LEU A 122 -12.46 -4.59 -9.99
CA LEU A 122 -11.04 -4.32 -9.92
C LEU A 122 -10.61 -3.19 -10.89
N ASN A 123 -11.03 -3.28 -12.17
CA ASN A 123 -10.73 -2.24 -13.16
C ASN A 123 -11.37 -0.89 -12.81
N GLN A 124 -12.56 -0.90 -12.22
CA GLN A 124 -13.21 0.32 -11.77
C GLN A 124 -12.46 0.96 -10.59
N CYS A 125 -12.00 0.18 -9.63
CA CYS A 125 -11.17 0.67 -8.52
C CYS A 125 -9.85 1.28 -9.02
N ILE A 126 -9.18 0.66 -10.00
CA ILE A 126 -7.97 1.21 -10.61
C ILE A 126 -8.25 2.56 -11.30
N ARG A 127 -9.34 2.65 -12.08
CA ARG A 127 -9.71 3.90 -12.76
C ARG A 127 -10.02 5.01 -11.76
N MET A 128 -10.75 4.68 -10.69
CA MET A 128 -11.05 5.64 -9.62
C MET A 128 -9.79 6.07 -8.88
N ALA A 129 -8.90 5.14 -8.54
CA ALA A 129 -7.62 5.48 -7.90
C ALA A 129 -6.80 6.45 -8.78
N TYR A 130 -6.70 6.19 -10.09
CA TYR A 130 -6.02 7.09 -11.02
C TYR A 130 -6.69 8.46 -11.13
N LEU A 131 -8.03 8.52 -11.09
CA LEU A 131 -8.76 9.80 -11.14
C LEU A 131 -8.33 10.76 -10.02
N PHE A 132 -7.99 10.23 -8.84
CA PHE A 132 -7.54 11.04 -7.71
C PHE A 132 -6.01 11.17 -7.63
N VAL A 133 -5.25 10.14 -8.00
CA VAL A 133 -3.79 10.15 -7.92
C VAL A 133 -3.15 10.97 -9.02
N LEU A 134 -3.64 10.87 -10.28
CA LEU A 134 -3.02 11.57 -11.42
C LEU A 134 -3.02 13.09 -11.27
N PRO A 135 -4.07 13.77 -10.78
CA PRO A 135 -4.02 15.22 -10.55
C PRO A 135 -2.93 15.62 -9.57
N ILE A 136 -2.71 14.81 -8.51
CA ILE A 136 -1.66 15.09 -7.52
C ILE A 136 -0.28 14.89 -8.13
N ILE A 137 -0.07 13.80 -8.87
CA ILE A 137 1.19 13.54 -9.58
C ILE A 137 1.47 14.64 -10.62
N LEU A 138 0.45 15.06 -11.35
CA LEU A 138 0.57 16.17 -12.30
C LEU A 138 0.96 17.46 -11.60
N PHE A 139 0.38 17.75 -10.45
CA PHE A 139 0.75 18.90 -9.64
C PHE A 139 2.20 18.82 -9.15
N PHE A 140 2.68 17.65 -8.75
CA PHE A 140 4.08 17.43 -8.35
C PHE A 140 5.05 17.65 -9.52
N ILE A 141 4.66 17.27 -10.73
CA ILE A 141 5.48 17.47 -11.94
C ILE A 141 5.49 18.94 -12.37
N LEU A 142 4.35 19.64 -12.32
CA LEU A 142 4.23 21.02 -12.78
C LEU A 142 4.78 22.03 -11.77
N CYS A 143 4.64 21.73 -10.47
CA CYS A 143 5.04 22.64 -9.39
C CYS A 143 5.97 21.97 -8.36
N PRO A 144 7.09 21.32 -8.79
CA PRO A 144 7.92 20.51 -7.91
C PRO A 144 8.55 21.35 -6.80
N ASN A 145 9.01 22.55 -7.10
CA ASN A 145 9.63 23.43 -6.11
C ASN A 145 8.67 23.87 -5.00
N TRP A 146 7.40 24.01 -5.31
CA TRP A 146 6.38 24.35 -4.31
C TRP A 146 6.21 23.23 -3.28
N ILE A 147 6.13 22.01 -3.75
CA ILE A 147 5.98 20.84 -2.88
C ILE A 147 7.23 20.61 -2.04
N LEU A 148 8.41 20.69 -2.65
CA LEU A 148 9.67 20.44 -1.92
C LEU A 148 9.95 21.53 -0.87
N ARG A 149 9.54 22.79 -1.11
CA ARG A 149 9.65 23.87 -0.12
C ARG A 149 8.83 23.69 1.13
N ILE A 150 7.80 22.84 1.11
CA ILE A 150 7.04 22.50 2.32
C ILE A 150 7.91 21.70 3.32
N TYR A 151 8.91 20.99 2.81
CA TYR A 151 9.74 20.09 3.62
C TYR A 151 11.15 20.61 3.89
N THR A 152 11.66 21.55 3.08
CA THR A 152 13.00 22.10 3.28
C THR A 152 13.12 23.50 2.66
N ASP A 153 13.83 24.40 3.35
CA ASP A 153 14.17 25.73 2.87
C ASP A 153 15.53 25.79 2.14
N MET A 154 16.28 24.68 2.11
CA MET A 154 17.61 24.60 1.52
C MET A 154 17.53 24.46 0.00
N PRO A 155 17.95 25.48 -0.81
CA PRO A 155 17.85 25.42 -2.27
C PRO A 155 18.61 24.25 -2.89
N ASP A 156 19.77 23.90 -2.32
CA ASP A 156 20.59 22.77 -2.78
C ASP A 156 19.88 21.42 -2.60
N LEU A 157 19.14 21.25 -1.50
CA LEU A 157 18.39 20.04 -1.23
C LEU A 157 17.16 19.94 -2.13
N ILE A 158 16.50 21.07 -2.40
CA ILE A 158 15.38 21.13 -3.33
C ILE A 158 15.82 20.70 -4.72
N SER A 159 16.90 21.30 -5.25
CA SER A 159 17.41 20.96 -6.58
C SER A 159 17.87 19.50 -6.69
N ALA A 160 18.51 18.97 -5.65
CA ALA A 160 18.96 17.58 -5.59
C ALA A 160 17.81 16.57 -5.46
N SER A 161 16.65 16.98 -4.93
CA SER A 161 15.48 16.12 -4.76
C SER A 161 14.63 16.00 -6.04
N LEU A 162 14.75 16.92 -7.00
CA LEU A 162 13.95 16.93 -8.22
C LEU A 162 14.02 15.63 -9.03
N PRO A 163 15.21 15.06 -9.34
CA PRO A 163 15.29 13.82 -10.10
C PRO A 163 14.59 12.67 -9.40
N SER A 164 14.77 12.53 -8.08
CA SER A 164 14.11 11.50 -7.27
C SER A 164 12.59 11.65 -7.25
N LEU A 165 12.09 12.89 -7.21
CA LEU A 165 10.66 13.18 -7.29
C LEU A 165 10.06 12.73 -8.63
N PHE A 166 10.73 13.02 -9.76
CA PHE A 166 10.24 12.61 -11.08
C PHE A 166 10.26 11.09 -11.25
N VAL A 167 11.29 10.42 -10.74
CA VAL A 167 11.35 8.95 -10.72
C VAL A 167 10.18 8.39 -9.91
N LEU A 168 9.93 8.91 -8.70
CA LEU A 168 8.78 8.51 -7.89
C LEU A 168 7.46 8.75 -8.62
N CYS A 169 7.24 9.92 -9.22
CA CYS A 169 6.02 10.22 -9.97
C CYS A 169 5.75 9.20 -11.08
N SER A 170 6.78 8.79 -11.81
CA SER A 170 6.65 7.78 -12.87
C SER A 170 6.33 6.39 -12.32
N ALA A 171 6.78 6.04 -11.11
CA ALA A 171 6.47 4.76 -10.47
C ALA A 171 4.97 4.58 -10.16
N TYR A 172 4.22 5.68 -9.95
CA TYR A 172 2.79 5.61 -9.66
C TYR A 172 1.96 4.99 -10.81
N ILE A 173 2.48 4.98 -12.03
CA ILE A 173 1.87 4.25 -13.17
C ILE A 173 1.73 2.75 -12.83
N PHE A 174 2.67 2.20 -12.07
CA PHE A 174 2.69 0.78 -11.69
C PHE A 174 2.21 0.56 -10.25
N ILE A 175 2.46 1.51 -9.34
CA ILE A 175 2.07 1.44 -7.92
C ILE A 175 0.56 1.34 -7.78
N VAL A 176 -0.23 2.12 -8.53
CA VAL A 176 -1.69 2.11 -8.45
C VAL A 176 -2.25 0.73 -8.80
N PRO A 177 -2.06 0.19 -10.01
CA PRO A 177 -2.60 -1.12 -10.35
C PRO A 177 -1.95 -2.25 -9.55
N GLY A 178 -0.66 -2.15 -9.22
CA GLY A 178 0.06 -3.13 -8.40
C GLY A 178 -0.61 -3.34 -7.04
N ASN A 179 -0.87 -2.26 -6.31
CA ASN A 179 -1.51 -2.32 -5.01
C ASN A 179 -2.98 -2.80 -5.10
N VAL A 180 -3.74 -2.34 -6.10
CA VAL A 180 -5.14 -2.77 -6.26
C VAL A 180 -5.22 -4.26 -6.57
N TYR A 181 -4.39 -4.79 -7.48
CA TYR A 181 -4.33 -6.23 -7.77
C TYR A 181 -3.89 -7.02 -6.54
N PHE A 182 -2.87 -6.56 -5.84
CA PHE A 182 -2.35 -7.22 -4.65
C PHE A 182 -3.39 -7.33 -3.53
N GLN A 183 -4.04 -6.24 -3.19
CA GLN A 183 -5.10 -6.23 -2.20
C GLN A 183 -6.33 -7.04 -2.64
N SER A 184 -6.54 -7.16 -3.95
CA SER A 184 -7.58 -8.04 -4.51
C SER A 184 -7.29 -9.51 -4.23
N VAL A 185 -6.02 -9.94 -4.30
CA VAL A 185 -5.63 -11.30 -3.90
C VAL A 185 -5.98 -11.57 -2.43
N SER A 186 -5.66 -10.64 -1.54
CA SER A 186 -6.05 -10.72 -0.12
C SER A 186 -7.57 -10.79 0.04
N GLY A 187 -8.32 -10.00 -0.74
CA GLY A 187 -9.78 -9.99 -0.79
C GLY A 187 -10.42 -11.31 -1.24
N THR A 188 -9.67 -12.20 -1.93
CA THR A 188 -10.15 -13.57 -2.23
C THR A 188 -10.13 -14.50 -1.01
N GLY A 189 -9.73 -14.03 0.17
CA GLY A 189 -9.54 -14.86 1.37
C GLY A 189 -8.26 -15.70 1.34
N ASN A 190 -7.39 -15.54 0.33
CA ASN A 190 -6.13 -16.28 0.22
C ASN A 190 -4.94 -15.43 0.68
N THR A 191 -4.91 -15.08 1.96
CA THR A 191 -3.84 -14.27 2.56
C THR A 191 -2.47 -14.94 2.47
N ARG A 192 -2.43 -16.28 2.48
CA ARG A 192 -1.18 -17.03 2.28
C ARG A 192 -0.63 -16.84 0.87
N ALA A 193 -1.49 -16.84 -0.15
CA ALA A 193 -1.04 -16.54 -1.51
C ALA A 193 -0.55 -15.10 -1.63
N ALA A 194 -1.28 -14.12 -1.07
CA ALA A 194 -0.85 -12.72 -1.04
C ALA A 194 0.53 -12.58 -0.39
N PHE A 195 0.76 -13.24 0.75
CA PHE A 195 2.07 -13.26 1.41
C PHE A 195 3.19 -13.79 0.51
N ILE A 196 2.96 -14.92 -0.18
CA ILE A 196 3.97 -15.51 -1.08
C ILE A 196 4.28 -14.57 -2.26
N LEU A 197 3.25 -13.98 -2.88
CA LEU A 197 3.44 -13.05 -4.00
C LEU A 197 4.23 -11.82 -3.58
N GLU A 198 3.94 -11.27 -2.40
CA GLU A 198 4.69 -10.15 -1.86
C GLU A 198 6.12 -10.53 -1.53
N LEU A 199 6.34 -11.70 -0.91
CA LEU A 199 7.70 -12.17 -0.61
C LEU A 199 8.54 -12.28 -1.89
N MET A 200 7.96 -12.78 -2.99
CA MET A 200 8.64 -12.82 -4.29
C MET A 200 9.00 -11.42 -4.80
N ALA A 201 8.09 -10.45 -4.69
CA ALA A 201 8.34 -9.07 -5.07
C ALA A 201 9.42 -8.42 -4.18
N LEU A 202 9.39 -8.67 -2.86
CA LEU A 202 10.38 -8.16 -1.91
C LEU A 202 11.77 -8.75 -2.14
N VAL A 203 11.89 -10.02 -2.54
CA VAL A 203 13.19 -10.60 -2.91
C VAL A 203 13.77 -9.87 -4.11
N LEU A 204 12.98 -9.60 -5.16
CA LEU A 204 13.44 -8.81 -6.30
C LEU A 204 13.85 -7.39 -5.89
N TYR A 205 13.08 -6.77 -5.01
CA TYR A 205 13.36 -5.45 -4.47
C TYR A 205 14.70 -5.42 -3.71
N VAL A 206 14.91 -6.35 -2.77
CA VAL A 206 16.14 -6.42 -1.96
C VAL A 206 17.37 -6.68 -2.83
N VAL A 207 17.26 -7.60 -3.79
CA VAL A 207 18.35 -7.89 -4.73
C VAL A 207 18.70 -6.64 -5.55
N TYR A 208 17.69 -5.92 -6.04
CA TYR A 208 17.90 -4.70 -6.80
C TYR A 208 18.55 -3.59 -5.93
N VAL A 209 18.04 -3.38 -4.71
CA VAL A 209 18.63 -2.44 -3.74
C VAL A 209 20.10 -2.78 -3.48
N ALA A 210 20.40 -4.06 -3.26
CA ALA A 210 21.76 -4.51 -3.00
C ALA A 210 22.71 -4.20 -4.17
N ILE A 211 22.28 -4.47 -5.40
CA ILE A 211 23.06 -4.18 -6.60
C ILE A 211 23.28 -2.67 -6.78
N MET A 212 22.23 -1.88 -6.69
CA MET A 212 22.29 -0.45 -6.98
C MET A 212 23.06 0.34 -5.92
N ILE A 213 22.84 0.03 -4.65
CA ILE A 213 23.41 0.83 -3.54
C ILE A 213 24.78 0.31 -3.12
N PHE A 214 24.93 -1.01 -2.87
CA PHE A 214 26.19 -1.54 -2.33
C PHE A 214 27.23 -1.84 -3.41
N TYR A 215 26.79 -2.31 -4.60
CA TYR A 215 27.72 -2.68 -5.65
C TYR A 215 28.02 -1.52 -6.62
N LEU A 216 26.99 -0.87 -7.15
CA LEU A 216 27.13 0.21 -8.14
C LEU A 216 27.26 1.60 -7.54
N ARG A 217 26.82 1.80 -6.29
CA ARG A 217 26.80 3.09 -5.57
C ARG A 217 26.24 4.23 -6.42
N VAL A 218 25.08 3.99 -7.03
CA VAL A 218 24.43 4.95 -7.92
C VAL A 218 23.83 6.12 -7.14
N ASP A 219 23.49 7.19 -7.88
CA ASP A 219 22.81 8.36 -7.31
C ASP A 219 21.46 7.96 -6.68
N VAL A 220 21.05 8.71 -5.64
CA VAL A 220 19.80 8.48 -4.91
C VAL A 220 18.57 8.49 -5.82
N ALA A 221 18.57 9.28 -6.88
CA ALA A 221 17.48 9.29 -7.86
C ALA A 221 17.31 7.93 -8.55
N ILE A 222 18.41 7.27 -8.89
CA ILE A 222 18.40 5.92 -9.47
C ILE A 222 17.98 4.89 -8.41
N CYS A 223 18.36 5.09 -7.14
CA CYS A 223 17.91 4.21 -6.07
C CYS A 223 16.36 4.17 -5.96
N TRP A 224 15.67 5.28 -6.22
CA TRP A 224 14.20 5.34 -6.22
C TRP A 224 13.53 4.53 -7.35
N THR A 225 14.28 4.07 -8.35
CA THR A 225 13.75 3.11 -9.35
C THR A 225 13.41 1.75 -8.74
N THR A 226 13.84 1.45 -7.51
CA THR A 226 13.41 0.29 -6.73
C THR A 226 11.90 0.21 -6.60
N GLU A 227 11.21 1.35 -6.51
CA GLU A 227 9.74 1.40 -6.46
C GLU A 227 9.10 0.87 -7.76
N HIS A 228 9.73 1.08 -8.92
CA HIS A 228 9.26 0.49 -10.17
C HIS A 228 9.41 -1.04 -10.16
N ILE A 229 10.55 -1.53 -9.71
CA ILE A 229 10.82 -2.98 -9.64
C ILE A 229 9.82 -3.67 -8.72
N TYR A 230 9.59 -3.09 -7.54
CA TYR A 230 8.60 -3.61 -6.60
C TYR A 230 7.18 -3.55 -7.19
N ALA A 231 6.76 -2.40 -7.71
CA ALA A 231 5.42 -2.20 -8.22
C ALA A 231 5.12 -3.07 -9.45
N ILE A 232 6.07 -3.22 -10.36
CA ILE A 232 5.94 -4.11 -11.53
C ILE A 232 5.91 -5.57 -11.07
N GLY A 233 6.79 -5.97 -10.16
CA GLY A 233 6.83 -7.33 -9.62
C GLY A 233 5.50 -7.70 -8.97
N ILE A 234 5.01 -6.89 -8.03
CA ILE A 234 3.76 -7.15 -7.34
C ILE A 234 2.55 -7.13 -8.30
N LEU A 235 2.55 -6.23 -9.29
CA LEU A 235 1.52 -6.18 -10.32
C LEU A 235 1.49 -7.46 -11.15
N LEU A 236 2.64 -7.90 -11.68
CA LEU A 236 2.72 -9.08 -12.54
C LEU A 236 2.33 -10.36 -11.79
N PHE A 237 2.84 -10.54 -10.57
CA PHE A 237 2.53 -11.73 -9.76
C PHE A 237 1.07 -11.77 -9.34
N SER A 238 0.52 -10.63 -8.88
CA SER A 238 -0.88 -10.55 -8.47
C SER A 238 -1.84 -10.66 -9.64
N ALA A 239 -1.54 -10.05 -10.78
CA ALA A 239 -2.34 -10.18 -12.00
C ALA A 239 -2.33 -11.62 -12.53
N ALA A 240 -1.17 -12.30 -12.50
CA ALA A 240 -1.05 -13.70 -12.86
C ALA A 240 -1.91 -14.58 -11.95
N TYR A 241 -1.86 -14.35 -10.62
CA TYR A 241 -2.71 -15.07 -9.69
C TYR A 241 -4.20 -14.82 -9.94
N MET A 242 -4.62 -13.58 -10.14
CA MET A 242 -6.02 -13.24 -10.43
C MET A 242 -6.51 -13.80 -11.77
N LYS A 243 -5.61 -14.07 -12.72
CA LYS A 243 -5.95 -14.65 -14.03
C LYS A 243 -6.00 -16.18 -14.01
N TRP A 244 -5.06 -16.83 -13.32
CA TRP A 244 -4.84 -18.29 -13.39
C TRP A 244 -5.06 -18.99 -12.05
N GLY A 245 -5.19 -18.26 -10.95
CA GLY A 245 -5.39 -18.83 -9.62
C GLY A 245 -6.80 -19.42 -9.45
N LYS A 246 -6.89 -20.47 -8.62
CA LYS A 246 -8.16 -21.16 -8.30
C LYS A 246 -8.87 -20.49 -7.11
N TRP A 247 -9.19 -19.22 -7.22
CA TRP A 247 -9.84 -18.44 -6.16
C TRP A 247 -11.38 -18.38 -6.29
N GLU A 248 -11.94 -18.66 -7.50
CA GLU A 248 -13.38 -18.53 -7.81
C GLU A 248 -14.26 -19.51 -7.02
N ASN A 249 -13.74 -20.68 -6.65
CA ASN A 249 -14.48 -21.74 -5.97
C ASN A 249 -14.17 -21.84 -4.46
N LYS A 250 -13.47 -20.85 -3.90
CA LYS A 250 -13.12 -20.87 -2.48
C LYS A 250 -14.30 -20.37 -1.67
N LYS A 251 -14.85 -21.21 -0.77
CA LYS A 251 -15.78 -20.75 0.27
C LYS A 251 -14.95 -19.97 1.32
N ILE A 252 -15.26 -18.72 1.51
CA ILE A 252 -14.69 -17.85 2.54
C ILE A 252 -15.42 -18.09 3.86
#